data_ad5451509647d11912874a85910aa1b9
#
_entry.id   ad5451509647d11912874a85910aa1b9
#
_cell.length_a   1.000
_cell.length_b   1.000
_cell.length_c   1.000
_cell.angle_alpha   90.00
_cell.angle_beta   90.00
_cell.angle_gamma   90.00
#
_symmetry.space_group_name_H-M   'P 1'
#
loop_
_entity.id
_entity.type
_entity.pdbx_description
1 polymer ?
#
loop_
_entity_poly.entity_id
_entity_poly.type
_entity_poly.pdbx_seq_one_letter_code
_entity_poly.pdbx_strand_id
1 'polypeptide(L)'
;APALLCALFACGMQIAANFINDLYDYLKGSDRADRLGPERACAQGWITPTAMKRGIAGMLIFSCLIGCTLLQQCWGQLPHGGWGLILLGLLCVIFAFLYTTLLSYKGWGDLLVLVFFGFIPVGGTYYVQAHSITADVWVASFICGLVIDTLLVVNNYRDREQDALSGKRTLIVRFGEPFGRYLY
;
A
#
# COMPACT_ATOMS: atom_id res chain seq x y z
N ALA A 1 -11.90 -9.01 19.05
CA ALA A 1 -12.60 -8.31 17.95
C ALA A 1 -11.74 -7.24 17.25
N PRO A 2 -10.98 -6.33 17.94
CA PRO A 2 -10.21 -5.28 17.24
C PRO A 2 -9.18 -5.80 16.25
N ALA A 3 -8.43 -6.84 16.59
CA ALA A 3 -7.43 -7.43 15.69
C ALA A 3 -8.01 -7.92 14.36
N LEU A 4 -9.18 -8.56 14.40
CA LEU A 4 -9.87 -9.00 13.18
C LEU A 4 -10.32 -7.80 12.34
N LEU A 5 -10.84 -6.74 12.96
CA LEU A 5 -11.22 -5.51 12.24
C LEU A 5 -10.00 -4.82 11.61
N CYS A 6 -8.85 -4.78 12.31
CA CYS A 6 -7.61 -4.28 11.73
C CYS A 6 -7.18 -5.11 10.51
N ALA A 7 -7.26 -6.44 10.59
CA ALA A 7 -6.93 -7.34 9.48
C ALA A 7 -7.89 -7.11 8.29
N LEU A 8 -9.20 -7.03 8.53
CA LEU A 8 -10.19 -6.76 7.48
C LEU A 8 -9.99 -5.38 6.83
N PHE A 9 -9.68 -4.36 7.64
CA PHE A 9 -9.35 -3.02 7.13
C PHE A 9 -8.10 -3.07 6.24
N ALA A 10 -7.03 -3.71 6.71
CA ALA A 10 -5.78 -3.82 5.96
C ALA A 10 -5.98 -4.60 4.64
N CYS A 11 -6.70 -5.72 4.67
CA CYS A 11 -7.03 -6.49 3.45
C CYS A 11 -7.86 -5.65 2.47
N GLY A 12 -8.89 -4.94 2.96
CA GLY A 12 -9.73 -4.08 2.14
C GLY A 12 -8.92 -2.95 1.47
N MET A 13 -8.06 -2.28 2.23
CA MET A 13 -7.17 -1.25 1.71
C MET A 13 -6.14 -1.80 0.71
N GLN A 14 -5.61 -3.01 0.95
CA GLN A 14 -4.70 -3.66 0.02
C GLN A 14 -5.36 -4.01 -1.31
N ILE A 15 -6.58 -4.54 -1.27
CA ILE A 15 -7.34 -4.83 -2.49
C ILE A 15 -7.64 -3.53 -3.25
N ALA A 16 -8.07 -2.47 -2.54
CA ALA A 16 -8.30 -1.17 -3.14
C ALA A 16 -7.04 -0.60 -3.80
N ALA A 17 -5.89 -0.67 -3.12
CA ALA A 17 -4.60 -0.22 -3.66
C ALA A 17 -4.19 -1.00 -4.91
N ASN A 18 -4.39 -2.31 -4.95
CA ASN A 18 -4.13 -3.13 -6.13
C ASN A 18 -5.05 -2.76 -7.31
N PHE A 19 -6.33 -2.51 -7.06
CA PHE A 19 -7.27 -2.05 -8.09
C PHE A 19 -6.90 -0.66 -8.62
N ILE A 20 -6.50 0.26 -7.74
CA ILE A 20 -6.01 1.57 -8.11
C ILE A 20 -4.76 1.43 -9.00
N ASN A 21 -3.83 0.57 -8.60
CA ASN A 21 -2.61 0.34 -9.36
C ASN A 21 -2.90 -0.23 -10.77
N ASP A 22 -3.76 -1.27 -10.87
CA ASP A 22 -4.17 -1.85 -12.14
C ASP A 22 -4.83 -0.80 -13.06
N LEU A 23 -5.79 -0.03 -12.52
CA LEU A 23 -6.48 1.00 -13.30
C LEU A 23 -5.55 2.11 -13.80
N TYR A 24 -4.74 2.68 -12.90
CA TYR A 24 -3.92 3.85 -13.25
C TYR A 24 -2.70 3.50 -14.11
N ASP A 25 -2.09 2.33 -13.91
CA ASP A 25 -1.01 1.86 -14.78
C ASP A 25 -1.54 1.57 -16.20
N TYR A 26 -2.76 1.01 -16.32
CA TYR A 26 -3.46 0.87 -17.61
C TYR A 26 -3.73 2.23 -18.26
N LEU A 27 -4.32 3.18 -17.53
CA LEU A 27 -4.65 4.52 -18.05
C LEU A 27 -3.41 5.32 -18.48
N LYS A 28 -2.26 5.08 -17.83
CA LYS A 28 -0.97 5.70 -18.19
C LYS A 28 -0.24 4.98 -19.31
N GLY A 29 -0.73 3.79 -19.75
CA GLY A 29 -0.05 2.97 -20.75
C GLY A 29 1.25 2.34 -20.24
N SER A 30 1.41 2.22 -18.91
CA SER A 30 2.59 1.58 -18.31
C SER A 30 2.51 0.05 -18.39
N ASP A 31 1.32 -0.52 -18.51
CA ASP A 31 1.09 -1.95 -18.67
C ASP A 31 1.15 -2.33 -20.15
N ARG A 32 2.38 -2.52 -20.65
CA ARG A 32 2.66 -2.89 -22.03
C ARG A 32 2.46 -4.40 -22.25
N ALA A 33 2.30 -4.79 -23.53
CA ALA A 33 2.14 -6.19 -23.91
C ALA A 33 3.38 -7.07 -23.62
N ASP A 34 4.57 -6.44 -23.51
CA ASP A 34 5.85 -7.07 -23.20
C ASP A 34 6.16 -7.11 -21.68
N ARG A 35 5.15 -6.89 -20.83
CA ARG A 35 5.28 -6.88 -19.38
C ARG A 35 5.81 -8.22 -18.84
N LEU A 36 6.85 -8.19 -18.00
CA LEU A 36 7.45 -9.37 -17.37
C LEU A 36 6.69 -9.84 -16.12
N GLY A 37 5.92 -8.94 -15.47
CA GLY A 37 5.13 -9.22 -14.27
C GLY A 37 3.78 -9.89 -14.58
N PRO A 38 3.00 -10.21 -13.53
CA PRO A 38 1.67 -10.81 -13.70
C PRO A 38 0.75 -9.97 -14.59
N GLU A 39 -0.12 -10.64 -15.33
CA GLU A 39 -1.11 -9.98 -16.18
C GLU A 39 -2.02 -9.06 -15.36
N ARG A 40 -2.42 -7.94 -15.95
CA ARG A 40 -3.29 -6.94 -15.34
C ARG A 40 -4.68 -6.99 -15.95
N ALA A 41 -5.70 -6.99 -15.10
CA ALA A 41 -7.08 -7.20 -15.51
C ALA A 41 -7.60 -6.14 -16.50
N CYS A 42 -7.25 -4.86 -16.29
CA CYS A 42 -7.61 -3.78 -17.21
C CYS A 42 -6.83 -3.88 -18.53
N ALA A 43 -5.54 -4.18 -18.49
CA ALA A 43 -4.70 -4.28 -19.70
C ALA A 43 -5.11 -5.46 -20.58
N GLN A 44 -5.53 -6.59 -19.99
CA GLN A 44 -6.04 -7.76 -20.70
C GLN A 44 -7.51 -7.63 -21.16
N GLY A 45 -8.19 -6.53 -20.76
CA GLY A 45 -9.60 -6.34 -21.08
C GLY A 45 -10.57 -7.24 -20.29
N TRP A 46 -10.10 -7.94 -19.26
CA TRP A 46 -10.95 -8.79 -18.42
C TRP A 46 -11.94 -7.96 -17.59
N ILE A 47 -11.53 -6.76 -17.18
CA ILE A 47 -12.33 -5.82 -16.42
C ILE A 47 -12.26 -4.45 -17.10
N THR A 48 -13.43 -3.85 -17.36
CA THR A 48 -13.47 -2.50 -17.92
C THR A 48 -13.02 -1.46 -16.88
N PRO A 49 -12.42 -0.33 -17.31
CA PRO A 49 -12.04 0.74 -16.39
C PRO A 49 -13.20 1.27 -15.53
N THR A 50 -14.41 1.25 -16.08
CA THR A 50 -15.62 1.64 -15.31
C THR A 50 -15.96 0.65 -14.21
N ALA A 51 -15.87 -0.67 -14.49
CA ALA A 51 -16.08 -1.71 -13.50
C ALA A 51 -14.99 -1.66 -12.42
N MET A 52 -13.73 -1.43 -12.81
CA MET A 52 -12.60 -1.28 -11.88
C MET A 52 -12.80 -0.08 -10.94
N LYS A 53 -13.27 1.08 -11.45
CA LYS A 53 -13.61 2.25 -10.61
C LYS A 53 -14.70 1.92 -9.57
N ARG A 54 -15.72 1.15 -9.97
CA ARG A 54 -16.77 0.69 -9.03
C ARG A 54 -16.21 -0.25 -7.97
N GLY A 55 -15.31 -1.16 -8.37
CA GLY A 55 -14.59 -2.05 -7.45
C GLY A 55 -13.76 -1.27 -6.43
N ILE A 56 -13.01 -0.26 -6.86
CA ILE A 56 -12.26 0.64 -5.98
C ILE A 56 -13.19 1.32 -4.98
N ALA A 57 -14.28 1.93 -5.47
CA ALA A 57 -15.25 2.60 -4.60
C ALA A 57 -15.87 1.63 -3.58
N GLY A 58 -16.26 0.42 -4.01
CA GLY A 58 -16.80 -0.61 -3.13
C GLY A 58 -15.82 -1.03 -2.04
N MET A 59 -14.55 -1.26 -2.38
CA MET A 59 -13.52 -1.64 -1.41
C MET A 59 -13.18 -0.50 -0.44
N LEU A 60 -13.16 0.74 -0.90
CA LEU A 60 -12.97 1.90 -0.03
C LEU A 60 -14.15 2.08 0.95
N ILE A 61 -15.39 1.95 0.47
CA ILE A 61 -16.58 1.99 1.33
C ILE A 61 -16.53 0.86 2.36
N PHE A 62 -16.22 -0.37 1.94
CA PHE A 62 -16.05 -1.51 2.84
C PHE A 62 -15.01 -1.20 3.93
N SER A 63 -13.82 -0.73 3.54
CA SER A 63 -12.75 -0.39 4.48
C SER A 63 -13.17 0.74 5.43
N CYS A 64 -13.87 1.76 4.93
CA CYS A 64 -14.39 2.83 5.79
C CYS A 64 -15.40 2.30 6.83
N LEU A 65 -16.31 1.41 6.44
CA LEU A 65 -17.27 0.80 7.37
C LEU A 65 -16.57 -0.02 8.47
N ILE A 66 -15.56 -0.81 8.09
CA ILE A 66 -14.73 -1.55 9.06
C ILE A 66 -13.97 -0.58 9.97
N GLY A 67 -13.38 0.48 9.41
CA GLY A 67 -12.71 1.53 10.18
C GLY A 67 -13.62 2.24 11.17
N CYS A 68 -14.85 2.58 10.77
CA CYS A 68 -15.86 3.16 11.66
C CYS A 68 -16.24 2.21 12.79
N THR A 69 -16.39 0.91 12.50
CA THR A 69 -16.68 -0.10 13.52
C THR A 69 -15.51 -0.23 14.52
N LEU A 70 -14.28 -0.18 14.02
CA LEU A 70 -13.07 -0.19 14.86
C LEU A 70 -13.01 1.05 15.75
N LEU A 71 -13.30 2.24 15.20
CA LEU A 71 -13.37 3.49 15.96
C LEU A 71 -14.41 3.44 17.07
N GLN A 72 -15.60 2.92 16.80
CA GLN A 72 -16.66 2.77 17.82
C GLN A 72 -16.19 1.90 18.99
N GLN A 73 -15.46 0.83 18.73
CA GLN A 73 -14.93 -0.05 19.79
C GLN A 73 -13.84 0.60 20.64
N CYS A 74 -13.07 1.54 20.08
CA CYS A 74 -11.90 2.10 20.72
C CYS A 74 -12.08 3.56 21.17
N TRP A 75 -13.21 4.20 20.84
CA TRP A 75 -13.40 5.65 20.93
C TRP A 75 -13.08 6.23 22.31
N GLY A 76 -13.56 5.66 23.37
CA GLY A 76 -13.33 6.14 24.73
C GLY A 76 -12.03 5.66 25.39
N GLN A 77 -11.26 4.81 24.69
CA GLN A 77 -10.10 4.15 25.25
C GLN A 77 -8.78 4.73 24.70
N LEU A 78 -8.86 5.51 23.63
CA LEU A 78 -7.70 6.10 22.96
C LEU A 78 -7.50 7.56 23.35
N PRO A 79 -6.25 8.03 23.44
CA PRO A 79 -5.94 9.43 23.61
C PRO A 79 -6.64 10.29 22.54
N HIS A 80 -7.11 11.47 22.92
CA HIS A 80 -7.82 12.38 22.03
C HIS A 80 -9.06 11.79 21.32
N GLY A 81 -9.76 10.82 21.95
CA GLY A 81 -11.02 10.29 21.45
C GLY A 81 -10.92 9.59 20.08
N GLY A 82 -9.74 9.01 19.75
CA GLY A 82 -9.58 8.26 18.48
C GLY A 82 -9.34 9.09 17.23
N TRP A 83 -9.23 10.43 17.31
CA TRP A 83 -8.95 11.30 16.16
C TRP A 83 -7.69 10.89 15.39
N GLY A 84 -6.67 10.35 16.08
CA GLY A 84 -5.47 9.81 15.45
C GLY A 84 -5.75 8.67 14.46
N LEU A 85 -6.71 7.80 14.77
CA LEU A 85 -7.12 6.72 13.87
C LEU A 85 -7.90 7.23 12.66
N ILE A 86 -8.72 8.28 12.83
CA ILE A 86 -9.41 8.93 11.71
C ILE A 86 -8.38 9.52 10.74
N LEU A 87 -7.41 10.27 11.26
CA LEU A 87 -6.34 10.83 10.45
C LEU A 87 -5.55 9.73 9.74
N LEU A 88 -5.20 8.67 10.47
CA LEU A 88 -4.47 7.53 9.91
C LEU A 88 -5.26 6.85 8.78
N GLY A 89 -6.56 6.60 8.96
CA GLY A 89 -7.43 6.03 7.93
C GLY A 89 -7.52 6.92 6.69
N LEU A 90 -7.66 8.24 6.88
CA LEU A 90 -7.65 9.22 5.79
C LEU A 90 -6.32 9.20 5.03
N LEU A 91 -5.20 9.16 5.74
CA LEU A 91 -3.87 9.06 5.12
C LEU A 91 -3.73 7.75 4.34
N CYS A 92 -4.22 6.61 4.85
CA CYS A 92 -4.21 5.35 4.10
C CYS A 92 -4.92 5.47 2.76
N VAL A 93 -6.11 6.10 2.72
CA VAL A 93 -6.84 6.32 1.47
C VAL A 93 -6.09 7.26 0.52
N ILE A 94 -5.63 8.40 1.02
CA ILE A 94 -4.89 9.39 0.21
C ILE A 94 -3.64 8.75 -0.40
N PHE A 95 -2.85 8.05 0.41
CA PHE A 95 -1.59 7.46 -0.06
C PHE A 95 -1.80 6.23 -0.95
N ALA A 96 -2.92 5.50 -0.86
CA ALA A 96 -3.27 4.46 -1.82
C ALA A 96 -3.34 5.02 -3.26
N PHE A 97 -3.88 6.23 -3.44
CA PHE A 97 -3.89 6.93 -4.74
C PHE A 97 -2.54 7.57 -5.07
N LEU A 98 -1.94 8.31 -4.12
CA LEU A 98 -0.68 9.00 -4.36
C LEU A 98 0.47 8.05 -4.68
N TYR A 99 0.50 6.87 -4.08
CA TYR A 99 1.48 5.84 -4.38
C TYR A 99 1.54 5.55 -5.87
N THR A 100 0.42 5.17 -6.46
CA THR A 100 0.35 4.77 -7.87
C THR A 100 0.45 5.96 -8.83
N THR A 101 -0.17 7.09 -8.49
CA THR A 101 -0.24 8.22 -9.43
C THR A 101 1.04 9.05 -9.47
N LEU A 102 1.78 9.15 -8.37
CA LEU A 102 2.88 10.09 -8.25
C LEU A 102 4.14 9.48 -7.60
N LEU A 103 4.01 8.85 -6.42
CA LEU A 103 5.15 8.58 -5.56
C LEU A 103 6.00 7.40 -6.03
N SER A 104 5.37 6.35 -6.60
CA SER A 104 6.08 5.23 -7.22
C SER A 104 6.93 5.69 -8.40
N TYR A 105 6.44 6.67 -9.17
CA TYR A 105 7.18 7.26 -10.29
C TYR A 105 8.38 8.11 -9.84
N LYS A 106 8.37 8.59 -8.60
CA LYS A 106 9.45 9.42 -8.02
C LYS A 106 10.45 8.64 -7.17
N GLY A 107 10.31 7.31 -7.07
CA GLY A 107 11.22 6.46 -6.28
C GLY A 107 10.99 6.51 -4.77
N TRP A 108 9.77 6.88 -4.33
CA TRP A 108 9.37 6.86 -2.92
C TRP A 108 8.74 5.52 -2.50
N GLY A 109 8.69 4.53 -3.42
CA GLY A 109 8.03 3.26 -3.20
C GLY A 109 8.51 2.53 -1.95
N ASP A 110 9.81 2.35 -1.82
CA ASP A 110 10.44 1.61 -0.72
C ASP A 110 10.12 2.25 0.64
N LEU A 111 10.22 3.58 0.76
CA LEU A 111 9.84 4.27 2.00
C LEU A 111 8.35 4.10 2.33
N LEU A 112 7.49 4.16 1.31
CA LEU A 112 6.05 3.99 1.51
C LEU A 112 5.69 2.56 1.92
N VAL A 113 6.37 1.56 1.36
CA VAL A 113 6.19 0.17 1.79
C VAL A 113 6.59 0.03 3.26
N LEU A 114 7.72 0.58 3.67
CA LEU A 114 8.14 0.55 5.07
C LEU A 114 7.07 1.15 5.99
N VAL A 115 6.48 2.28 5.63
CA VAL A 115 5.45 2.96 6.43
C VAL A 115 4.12 2.19 6.40
N PHE A 116 3.58 1.92 5.20
CA PHE A 116 2.22 1.40 5.03
C PHE A 116 2.09 -0.12 5.15
N PHE A 117 3.19 -0.85 5.11
CA PHE A 117 3.22 -2.31 5.30
C PHE A 117 3.99 -2.74 6.56
N GLY A 118 4.79 -1.86 7.13
CA GLY A 118 5.49 -2.08 8.39
C GLY A 118 4.82 -1.33 9.54
N PHE A 119 5.06 -0.02 9.62
CA PHE A 119 4.68 0.76 10.80
C PHE A 119 3.17 0.84 11.02
N ILE A 120 2.38 1.09 9.99
CA ILE A 120 0.92 1.24 10.13
C ILE A 120 0.24 -0.08 10.50
N PRO A 121 0.43 -1.20 9.78
CA PRO A 121 -0.28 -2.44 10.12
C PRO A 121 0.19 -3.05 11.44
N VAL A 122 1.48 -3.10 11.72
CA VAL A 122 2.01 -3.70 12.96
C VAL A 122 1.77 -2.76 14.14
N GLY A 123 2.28 -1.52 14.05
CA GLY A 123 2.16 -0.52 15.11
C GLY A 123 0.71 -0.12 15.37
N GLY A 124 -0.08 0.11 14.32
CA GLY A 124 -1.50 0.48 14.42
C GLY A 124 -2.35 -0.65 15.03
N THR A 125 -2.14 -1.90 14.61
CA THR A 125 -2.86 -3.04 15.18
C THR A 125 -2.54 -3.25 16.67
N TYR A 126 -1.28 -3.09 17.06
CA TYR A 126 -0.88 -3.15 18.46
C TYR A 126 -1.48 -1.99 19.26
N TYR A 127 -1.37 -0.76 18.74
CA TYR A 127 -1.87 0.45 19.39
C TYR A 127 -3.37 0.39 19.69
N VAL A 128 -4.17 -0.08 18.76
CA VAL A 128 -5.62 -0.25 18.94
C VAL A 128 -5.98 -1.20 20.09
N GLN A 129 -5.11 -2.17 20.37
CA GLN A 129 -5.35 -3.19 21.41
C GLN A 129 -4.71 -2.84 22.75
N ALA A 130 -3.50 -2.28 22.74
CA ALA A 130 -2.71 -2.00 23.94
C ALA A 130 -2.77 -0.52 24.38
N HIS A 131 -3.31 0.37 23.54
CA HIS A 131 -3.43 1.84 23.73
C HIS A 131 -2.08 2.54 23.99
N SER A 132 -0.99 1.85 23.68
CA SER A 132 0.40 2.33 23.78
C SER A 132 1.25 1.68 22.70
N ILE A 133 2.44 2.21 22.46
CA ILE A 133 3.42 1.59 21.56
C ILE A 133 4.74 1.48 22.33
N THR A 134 5.29 0.25 22.39
CA THR A 134 6.57 -0.05 23.02
C THR A 134 7.71 0.01 22.00
N ALA A 135 8.96 0.08 22.47
CA ALA A 135 10.14 0.05 21.63
C ALA A 135 10.20 -1.24 20.77
N ASP A 136 9.82 -2.37 21.33
CA ASP A 136 9.80 -3.66 20.62
C ASP A 136 8.83 -3.65 19.44
N VAL A 137 7.68 -2.96 19.57
CA VAL A 137 6.70 -2.82 18.48
C VAL A 137 7.26 -1.97 17.34
N TRP A 138 8.03 -0.91 17.66
CA TRP A 138 8.72 -0.13 16.62
C TRP A 138 9.74 -0.97 15.87
N VAL A 139 10.53 -1.77 16.58
CA VAL A 139 11.51 -2.69 15.97
C VAL A 139 10.79 -3.74 15.11
N ALA A 140 9.74 -4.38 15.64
CA ALA A 140 8.95 -5.35 14.88
C ALA A 140 8.32 -4.74 13.62
N SER A 141 7.79 -3.52 13.71
CA SER A 141 7.23 -2.77 12.58
C SER A 141 8.28 -2.52 11.49
N PHE A 142 9.48 -2.11 11.90
CA PHE A 142 10.58 -1.86 10.98
C PHE A 142 11.02 -3.16 10.27
N ILE A 143 11.23 -4.23 11.03
CA ILE A 143 11.61 -5.55 10.47
C ILE A 143 10.55 -6.05 9.50
N CYS A 144 9.26 -5.99 9.87
CA CYS A 144 8.16 -6.39 9.01
C CYS A 144 8.15 -5.59 7.71
N GLY A 145 8.31 -4.26 7.81
CA GLY A 145 8.39 -3.38 6.64
C GLY A 145 9.54 -3.73 5.71
N LEU A 146 10.75 -3.99 6.25
CA LEU A 146 11.91 -4.40 5.45
C LEU A 146 11.67 -5.73 4.74
N VAL A 147 11.11 -6.73 5.43
CA VAL A 147 10.79 -8.04 4.83
C VAL A 147 9.80 -7.89 3.68
N ILE A 148 8.78 -7.04 3.83
CA ILE A 148 7.81 -6.81 2.75
C ILE A 148 8.45 -6.00 1.61
N ASP A 149 9.35 -5.07 1.93
CA ASP A 149 10.04 -4.27 0.93
C ASP A 149 10.94 -5.11 0.00
N THR A 150 11.48 -6.23 0.47
CA THR A 150 12.22 -7.15 -0.41
C THR A 150 11.40 -7.59 -1.62
N LEU A 151 10.08 -7.75 -1.46
CA LEU A 151 9.17 -8.09 -2.55
C LEU A 151 9.05 -6.93 -3.56
N LEU A 152 8.99 -5.69 -3.08
CA LEU A 152 9.00 -4.51 -3.95
C LEU A 152 10.34 -4.38 -4.68
N VAL A 153 11.46 -4.59 -3.99
CA VAL A 153 12.80 -4.57 -4.57
C VAL A 153 12.93 -5.59 -5.71
N VAL A 154 12.48 -6.83 -5.51
CA VAL A 154 12.48 -7.87 -6.56
C VAL A 154 11.64 -7.46 -7.75
N ASN A 155 10.44 -6.91 -7.53
CA ASN A 155 9.58 -6.42 -8.61
C ASN A 155 10.24 -5.26 -9.37
N ASN A 156 10.77 -4.25 -8.68
CA ASN A 156 11.46 -3.12 -9.29
C ASN A 156 12.74 -3.57 -10.03
N TYR A 157 13.43 -4.60 -9.53
CA TYR A 157 14.60 -5.16 -10.20
C TYR A 157 14.24 -5.88 -11.49
N ARG A 158 13.17 -6.70 -11.46
CA ARG A 158 12.66 -7.38 -12.66
C ARG A 158 12.21 -6.39 -13.72
N ASP A 159 11.46 -5.38 -13.31
CA ASP A 159 10.75 -4.46 -14.21
C ASP A 159 11.58 -3.21 -14.56
N ARG A 160 12.85 -3.09 -14.13
CA ARG A 160 13.69 -1.89 -14.20
C ARG A 160 13.79 -1.26 -15.60
N GLU A 161 13.87 -2.08 -16.65
CA GLU A 161 13.97 -1.59 -18.02
C GLU A 161 12.65 -1.01 -18.50
N GLN A 162 11.55 -1.68 -18.18
CA GLN A 162 10.19 -1.22 -18.50
C GLN A 162 9.80 0.00 -17.68
N ASP A 163 10.19 0.03 -16.41
CA ASP A 163 9.99 1.19 -15.53
C ASP A 163 10.71 2.43 -16.09
N ALA A 164 11.96 2.28 -16.54
CA ALA A 164 12.71 3.35 -17.17
C ALA A 164 12.01 3.88 -18.44
N LEU A 165 11.50 2.99 -19.30
CA LEU A 165 10.77 3.35 -20.52
C LEU A 165 9.44 4.04 -20.23
N SER A 166 8.77 3.68 -19.14
CA SER A 166 7.49 4.30 -18.69
C SER A 166 7.69 5.57 -17.87
N GLY A 167 8.95 5.98 -17.64
CA GLY A 167 9.29 7.17 -16.86
C GLY A 167 9.24 7.00 -15.36
N LYS A 168 9.08 5.77 -14.85
CA LYS A 168 9.23 5.47 -13.42
C LYS A 168 10.70 5.56 -13.03
N ARG A 169 10.98 6.27 -11.93
CA ARG A 169 12.33 6.48 -11.39
C ARG A 169 12.46 5.78 -10.04
N THR A 170 12.25 4.46 -10.03
CA THR A 170 12.49 3.63 -8.83
C THR A 170 13.96 3.74 -8.39
N LEU A 171 14.28 3.36 -7.15
CA LEU A 171 15.65 3.40 -6.67
C LEU A 171 16.60 2.59 -7.58
N ILE A 172 16.13 1.45 -8.10
CA ILE A 172 16.92 0.60 -8.99
C ILE A 172 17.13 1.26 -10.36
N VAL A 173 16.14 1.93 -10.92
CA VAL A 173 16.29 2.72 -12.16
C VAL A 173 17.29 3.87 -11.97
N ARG A 174 17.32 4.50 -10.77
CA ARG A 174 18.22 5.63 -10.47
C ARG A 174 19.66 5.21 -10.23
N PHE A 175 19.85 4.15 -9.44
CA PHE A 175 21.18 3.75 -8.96
C PHE A 175 21.76 2.53 -9.67
N GLY A 176 20.97 1.92 -10.58
CA GLY A 176 21.41 0.82 -11.42
C GLY A 176 21.26 -0.57 -10.79
N GLU A 177 21.53 -1.57 -11.62
CA GLU A 177 21.40 -2.98 -11.28
C GLU A 177 22.27 -3.44 -10.09
N PRO A 178 23.54 -3.01 -9.94
CA PRO A 178 24.35 -3.39 -8.79
C PRO A 178 23.75 -2.93 -7.46
N PHE A 179 23.16 -1.73 -7.44
CA PHE A 179 22.45 -1.21 -6.26
C PHE A 179 21.22 -2.07 -5.93
N GLY A 180 20.43 -2.47 -6.94
CA GLY A 180 19.29 -3.34 -6.74
C GLY A 180 19.63 -4.70 -6.13
N ARG A 181 20.77 -5.29 -6.54
CA ARG A 181 21.28 -6.53 -5.94
C ARG A 181 21.73 -6.36 -4.49
N TYR A 182 22.22 -5.18 -4.15
CA TYR A 182 22.69 -4.88 -2.79
C TYR A 182 21.54 -4.53 -1.85
N LEU A 183 20.46 -3.96 -2.39
CA LEU A 183 19.28 -3.57 -1.62
C LEU A 183 18.45 -4.80 -1.18
N TYR A 184 18.47 -5.87 -1.96
CA TYR A 184 17.83 -7.15 -1.65
C TYR A 184 18.58 -7.94 -0.59
#